data_b3214c72d2731b887cf2a50bb239cd4a
#
_entry.id   b3214c72d2731b887cf2a50bb239cd4a
#
_cell.length_a   1.000
_cell.length_b   1.000
_cell.length_c   1.000
_cell.angle_alpha   90.00
_cell.angle_beta   90.00
_cell.angle_gamma   90.00
#
_symmetry.space_group_name_H-M   'P 1'
#
loop_
_entity.id
_entity.type
_entity.pdbx_description
1 polymer ?
#
loop_
_entity_poly.entity_id
_entity_poly.type
_entity_poly.pdbx_seq_one_letter_code
_entity_poly.pdbx_strand_id
1 'polypeptide(L)'
;APMNTTHHGVEAGRFKARRRPVTVSFSPSVMRHKSGETFYVTASDLQEYAHLIYGEEVTVEYFGSDTLFFTFPKVDYRKVPVYPISSISFRNQYTNVGDLKLVPDSVTIYGELNVLKNIDRINTKPLKISDLGVDIQGVIGLEPVSKVRFSTDAVNYSLDVTRFVEIRTEVKVGVRNVPSDKEMVIIPSKVQASLKCQFPLKGEPEQALELFVDYQDFEQTVSGKCPVRSTGLPEGVISYELEPFYVECIIRDR
;
A
#
# COMPACT_ATOMS: atom_id res chain seq x y z
N ALA A 1 -3.48 24.08 15.81
CA ALA A 1 -4.82 23.56 15.58
C ALA A 1 -5.78 24.18 16.58
N PRO A 2 -6.97 24.67 16.20
CA PRO A 2 -7.92 25.24 17.14
C PRO A 2 -8.44 24.13 18.07
N MET A 3 -8.42 24.40 19.38
CA MET A 3 -8.99 23.51 20.39
C MET A 3 -10.42 23.95 20.69
N ASN A 4 -11.37 23.01 20.55
CA ASN A 4 -12.74 23.22 21.02
C ASN A 4 -12.83 22.81 22.49
N THR A 5 -12.96 23.79 23.38
CA THR A 5 -13.29 23.53 24.78
C THR A 5 -14.76 23.87 25.01
N THR A 6 -15.56 22.86 25.34
CA THR A 6 -16.95 23.04 25.79
C THR A 6 -16.94 23.34 27.30
N HIS A 7 -17.19 24.57 27.67
CA HIS A 7 -17.39 24.94 29.08
C HIS A 7 -18.87 24.87 29.47
N HIS A 8 -19.17 24.13 30.53
CA HIS A 8 -20.41 24.30 31.28
C HIS A 8 -20.21 25.49 32.24
N GLY A 9 -20.79 26.64 31.88
CA GLY A 9 -20.79 27.81 32.74
C GLY A 9 -21.71 27.62 33.95
N VAL A 10 -21.22 27.99 35.14
CA VAL A 10 -22.02 28.11 36.34
C VAL A 10 -22.86 29.40 36.26
N GLU A 11 -24.17 29.30 36.47
CA GLU A 11 -25.12 30.42 36.45
C GLU A 11 -24.82 31.43 37.58
N ALA A 12 -24.33 32.60 37.20
CA ALA A 12 -24.56 33.81 37.98
C ALA A 12 -25.73 34.55 37.30
N GLY A 13 -26.80 34.78 38.03
CA GLY A 13 -28.11 35.17 37.54
C GLY A 13 -28.13 36.26 36.46
N ARG A 14 -28.93 35.99 35.44
CA ARG A 14 -29.44 36.81 34.35
C ARG A 14 -28.82 36.69 32.96
N PHE A 15 -27.81 35.92 32.69
CA PHE A 15 -27.39 35.67 31.32
C PHE A 15 -27.79 34.26 30.87
N LYS A 16 -28.75 34.14 29.94
CA LYS A 16 -28.95 32.91 29.17
C LYS A 16 -27.67 32.64 28.40
N ALA A 17 -26.85 31.73 28.86
CA ALA A 17 -25.66 31.28 28.17
C ALA A 17 -26.07 30.85 26.73
N ARG A 18 -25.60 31.54 25.73
CA ARG A 18 -25.72 31.09 24.33
C ARG A 18 -24.93 29.80 24.24
N ARG A 19 -25.62 28.68 24.05
CA ARG A 19 -25.04 27.32 23.83
C ARG A 19 -24.29 27.21 22.48
N ARG A 20 -23.49 28.19 22.13
CA ARG A 20 -22.63 28.11 20.95
C ARG A 20 -21.20 27.87 21.44
N PRO A 21 -20.52 26.83 20.90
CA PRO A 21 -19.11 26.61 21.21
C PRO A 21 -18.31 27.84 20.79
N VAL A 22 -17.51 28.36 21.69
CA VAL A 22 -16.56 29.44 21.44
C VAL A 22 -15.18 28.84 21.30
N THR A 23 -14.52 29.14 20.19
CA THR A 23 -13.15 28.68 19.96
C THR A 23 -12.18 29.74 20.48
N VAL A 24 -11.34 29.34 21.42
CA VAL A 24 -10.27 30.20 21.96
C VAL A 24 -8.93 29.60 21.61
N SER A 25 -8.06 30.39 20.97
CA SER A 25 -6.70 29.99 20.66
C SER A 25 -5.74 30.52 21.70
N PHE A 26 -5.10 29.62 22.43
CA PHE A 26 -4.08 29.98 23.42
C PHE A 26 -2.72 30.11 22.73
N SER A 27 -1.95 31.14 23.17
CA SER A 27 -0.53 31.22 22.83
C SER A 27 0.23 30.04 23.49
N PRO A 28 1.19 29.40 22.81
CA PRO A 28 2.03 28.38 23.43
C PRO A 28 2.74 28.85 24.74
N SER A 29 3.01 30.13 24.84
CA SER A 29 3.66 30.75 26.03
C SER A 29 2.80 30.74 27.29
N VAL A 30 1.47 30.64 27.16
CA VAL A 30 0.52 30.58 28.27
C VAL A 30 0.37 29.16 28.83
N MET A 31 0.74 28.15 28.04
CA MET A 31 0.65 26.75 28.42
C MET A 31 1.87 26.32 29.23
N ARG A 32 1.66 25.96 30.49
CA ARG A 32 2.71 25.48 31.38
C ARG A 32 2.76 23.96 31.38
N HIS A 33 3.96 23.39 31.35
CA HIS A 33 4.16 21.96 31.43
C HIS A 33 3.99 21.45 32.86
N LYS A 34 3.19 20.38 33.05
CA LYS A 34 2.99 19.75 34.37
C LYS A 34 3.85 18.48 34.49
N SER A 35 3.58 17.48 33.67
CA SER A 35 4.32 16.21 33.64
C SER A 35 3.97 15.41 32.39
N GLY A 36 4.95 14.71 31.82
CA GLY A 36 4.73 13.91 30.62
C GLY A 36 4.17 14.76 29.48
N GLU A 37 2.98 14.44 29.01
CA GLU A 37 2.28 15.13 27.91
C GLU A 37 1.17 16.06 28.42
N THR A 38 1.12 16.32 29.72
CA THR A 38 0.10 17.15 30.33
C THR A 38 0.60 18.58 30.53
N PHE A 39 -0.16 19.50 30.00
CA PHE A 39 0.03 20.95 30.14
C PHE A 39 -1.17 21.54 30.86
N TYR A 40 -1.01 22.74 31.39
CA TYR A 40 -2.08 23.43 32.07
C TYR A 40 -2.03 24.94 31.83
N VAL A 41 -3.21 25.54 31.95
CA VAL A 41 -3.43 27.00 31.94
C VAL A 41 -4.13 27.36 33.23
N THR A 42 -3.67 28.42 33.91
CA THR A 42 -4.26 28.84 35.18
C THR A 42 -5.44 29.79 34.95
N ALA A 43 -6.27 30.01 36.00
CA ALA A 43 -7.37 30.95 35.95
C ALA A 43 -6.92 32.39 35.65
N SER A 44 -5.74 32.79 36.15
CA SER A 44 -5.16 34.11 35.85
C SER A 44 -4.79 34.25 34.37
N ASP A 45 -4.28 33.19 33.73
CA ASP A 45 -3.99 33.21 32.29
C ASP A 45 -5.29 33.24 31.47
N LEU A 46 -6.36 32.58 31.96
CA LEU A 46 -7.68 32.57 31.28
C LEU A 46 -8.36 33.94 31.34
N GLN A 47 -8.04 34.76 32.32
CA GLN A 47 -8.63 36.08 32.48
C GLN A 47 -8.28 37.01 31.30
N GLU A 48 -7.10 36.85 30.71
CA GLU A 48 -6.69 37.57 29.51
C GLU A 48 -7.54 37.23 28.31
N TYR A 49 -8.13 36.04 28.26
CA TYR A 49 -8.97 35.52 27.15
C TYR A 49 -10.47 35.65 27.45
N ALA A 50 -10.85 36.17 28.62
CA ALA A 50 -12.25 36.26 29.05
C ALA A 50 -13.12 37.09 28.06
N HIS A 51 -12.57 38.16 27.50
CA HIS A 51 -13.25 39.00 26.52
C HIS A 51 -13.58 38.25 25.22
N LEU A 52 -12.77 37.28 24.80
CA LEU A 52 -13.03 36.44 23.62
C LEU A 52 -14.19 35.47 23.88
N ILE A 53 -14.40 35.06 25.12
CA ILE A 53 -15.41 34.06 25.53
C ILE A 53 -16.75 34.75 25.80
N TYR A 54 -16.73 35.87 26.54
CA TYR A 54 -17.92 36.52 27.08
C TYR A 54 -18.26 37.86 26.41
N GLY A 55 -17.35 38.43 25.61
CA GLY A 55 -17.45 39.79 25.06
C GLY A 55 -16.82 40.86 25.95
N GLU A 56 -16.58 42.04 25.37
CA GLU A 56 -15.87 43.16 26.06
C GLU A 56 -16.68 43.80 27.17
N GLU A 57 -18.01 43.62 27.18
CA GLU A 57 -18.90 44.20 28.17
C GLU A 57 -19.03 43.41 29.49
N VAL A 58 -18.38 42.24 29.57
CA VAL A 58 -18.50 41.31 30.69
C VAL A 58 -17.20 41.24 31.47
N THR A 59 -17.24 41.64 32.74
CA THR A 59 -16.12 41.44 33.65
C THR A 59 -16.25 40.09 34.35
N VAL A 60 -15.25 39.22 34.18
CA VAL A 60 -15.19 37.92 34.84
C VAL A 60 -14.51 38.09 36.18
N GLU A 61 -15.24 37.88 37.27
CA GLU A 61 -14.70 38.01 38.62
C GLU A 61 -13.84 36.79 39.00
N TYR A 62 -14.28 35.59 38.66
CA TYR A 62 -13.54 34.34 38.89
C TYR A 62 -13.98 33.22 37.95
N PHE A 63 -13.10 32.26 37.77
CA PHE A 63 -13.42 31.01 37.07
C PHE A 63 -13.69 29.90 38.10
N GLY A 64 -14.69 29.03 37.82
CA GLY A 64 -15.04 27.92 38.70
C GLY A 64 -13.97 26.82 38.82
N SER A 65 -12.95 26.87 37.98
CA SER A 65 -11.78 25.99 38.03
C SER A 65 -10.50 26.83 38.00
N ASP A 66 -9.60 26.59 38.94
CA ASP A 66 -8.32 27.31 39.04
C ASP A 66 -7.33 26.92 37.95
N THR A 67 -7.55 25.79 37.28
CA THR A 67 -6.62 25.23 36.30
C THR A 67 -7.33 24.36 35.27
N LEU A 68 -7.04 24.59 34.00
CA LEU A 68 -7.44 23.71 32.93
C LEU A 68 -6.26 22.84 32.48
N PHE A 69 -6.48 21.53 32.43
CA PHE A 69 -5.46 20.58 32.01
C PHE A 69 -5.70 20.13 30.57
N PHE A 70 -4.63 20.06 29.82
CA PHE A 70 -4.61 19.59 28.44
C PHE A 70 -3.58 18.48 28.33
N THR A 71 -3.97 17.34 27.78
CA THR A 71 -3.05 16.24 27.46
C THR A 71 -2.84 16.17 25.97
N PHE A 72 -1.58 16.27 25.54
CA PHE A 72 -1.17 16.12 24.14
C PHE A 72 -0.48 14.77 23.99
N PRO A 73 -1.19 13.74 23.56
CA PRO A 73 -0.57 12.43 23.41
C PRO A 73 0.59 12.52 22.41
N LYS A 74 1.70 11.90 22.76
CA LYS A 74 2.87 11.80 21.88
C LYS A 74 2.45 11.10 20.60
N VAL A 75 2.65 11.78 19.49
CA VAL A 75 2.38 11.23 18.16
C VAL A 75 3.67 10.60 17.66
N ASP A 76 3.67 9.29 17.57
CA ASP A 76 4.71 8.53 16.89
C ASP A 76 4.44 8.49 15.39
N TYR A 77 5.43 8.06 14.61
CA TYR A 77 5.28 7.90 13.17
C TYR A 77 5.95 6.62 12.68
N ARG A 78 5.43 6.09 11.59
CA ARG A 78 5.97 4.92 10.90
C ARG A 78 5.75 5.07 9.39
N LYS A 79 6.74 4.70 8.58
CA LYS A 79 6.58 4.59 7.13
C LYS A 79 6.10 3.18 6.79
N VAL A 80 5.02 3.08 6.03
CA VAL A 80 4.41 1.81 5.61
C VAL A 80 4.12 1.82 4.11
N PRO A 81 4.16 0.66 3.43
CA PRO A 81 3.82 0.54 2.02
C PRO A 81 2.33 0.78 1.78
N VAL A 82 2.02 1.29 0.59
CA VAL A 82 0.65 1.41 0.09
C VAL A 82 0.34 0.20 -0.78
N TYR A 83 -0.77 -0.46 -0.50
CA TYR A 83 -1.24 -1.63 -1.24
C TYR A 83 -2.48 -1.28 -2.08
N PRO A 84 -2.46 -1.49 -3.41
CA PRO A 84 -3.60 -1.19 -4.25
C PRO A 84 -4.71 -2.24 -4.09
N ILE A 85 -5.93 -1.78 -3.87
CA ILE A 85 -7.13 -2.61 -3.96
C ILE A 85 -7.76 -2.35 -5.33
N SER A 86 -7.54 -3.26 -6.28
CA SER A 86 -8.01 -3.07 -7.64
C SER A 86 -8.76 -4.29 -8.19
N SER A 87 -9.75 -4.02 -9.03
CA SER A 87 -10.47 -5.00 -9.83
C SER A 87 -10.54 -4.45 -11.25
N ILE A 88 -9.63 -4.93 -12.10
CA ILE A 88 -9.46 -4.43 -13.47
C ILE A 88 -9.75 -5.57 -14.44
N SER A 89 -10.66 -5.34 -15.38
CA SER A 89 -10.88 -6.24 -16.52
C SER A 89 -10.47 -5.54 -17.82
N PHE A 90 -9.83 -6.28 -18.68
CA PHE A 90 -9.29 -5.76 -19.92
C PHE A 90 -10.23 -6.06 -21.10
N ARG A 91 -10.17 -5.21 -22.10
CA ARG A 91 -10.76 -5.46 -23.41
C ARG A 91 -10.15 -6.71 -24.02
N ASN A 92 -10.91 -7.39 -24.87
CA ASN A 92 -10.40 -8.58 -25.58
C ASN A 92 -9.08 -8.27 -26.31
N GLN A 93 -8.09 -9.15 -26.16
CA GLN A 93 -6.72 -9.00 -26.67
C GLN A 93 -5.90 -7.85 -26.04
N TYR A 94 -6.30 -7.34 -24.86
CA TYR A 94 -5.52 -6.37 -24.10
C TYR A 94 -5.15 -6.92 -22.72
N THR A 95 -4.01 -6.50 -22.22
CA THR A 95 -3.53 -6.87 -20.89
C THR A 95 -2.59 -5.79 -20.35
N ASN A 96 -2.29 -5.85 -19.07
CA ASN A 96 -1.29 -4.98 -18.45
C ASN A 96 0.14 -5.42 -18.77
N VAL A 97 1.04 -4.44 -18.78
CA VAL A 97 2.49 -4.65 -18.81
C VAL A 97 3.04 -4.24 -17.44
N GLY A 98 3.40 -5.26 -16.65
CA GLY A 98 3.79 -5.03 -15.26
C GLY A 98 2.61 -4.78 -14.31
N ASP A 99 2.94 -4.39 -13.09
CA ASP A 99 1.97 -4.17 -12.02
C ASP A 99 1.43 -2.73 -12.01
N LEU A 100 0.30 -2.53 -11.32
CA LEU A 100 -0.24 -1.21 -11.04
C LEU A 100 0.76 -0.43 -10.17
N LYS A 101 1.34 0.63 -10.73
CA LYS A 101 2.32 1.48 -10.06
C LYS A 101 1.61 2.51 -9.19
N LEU A 102 2.11 2.71 -7.97
CA LEU A 102 1.64 3.75 -7.05
C LEU A 102 2.78 4.74 -6.75
N VAL A 103 2.48 6.03 -6.75
CA VAL A 103 3.45 7.09 -6.42
C VAL A 103 2.81 8.11 -5.47
N PRO A 104 3.30 8.23 -4.23
CA PRO A 104 4.33 7.40 -3.60
C PRO A 104 3.86 5.95 -3.34
N ASP A 105 4.79 5.00 -3.33
CA ASP A 105 4.55 3.58 -3.00
C ASP A 105 4.41 3.32 -1.51
N SER A 106 4.73 4.30 -0.69
CA SER A 106 4.71 4.25 0.77
C SER A 106 4.33 5.59 1.36
N VAL A 107 3.69 5.58 2.53
CA VAL A 107 3.24 6.78 3.24
C VAL A 107 3.70 6.74 4.69
N THR A 108 3.90 7.93 5.26
CA THR A 108 4.14 8.05 6.71
C THR A 108 2.80 8.16 7.42
N ILE A 109 2.61 7.30 8.40
CA ILE A 109 1.44 7.28 9.27
C ILE A 109 1.81 7.85 10.64
N TYR A 110 0.89 8.60 11.25
CA TYR A 110 1.06 9.27 12.53
C TYR A 110 -0.07 8.86 13.47
N GLY A 111 0.27 8.50 14.70
CA GLY A 111 -0.71 8.08 15.70
C GLY A 111 -0.06 7.58 16.98
N GLU A 112 -0.85 6.95 17.86
CA GLU A 112 -0.33 6.31 19.06
C GLU A 112 0.49 5.07 18.69
N LEU A 113 1.62 4.86 19.37
CA LEU A 113 2.56 3.74 19.09
C LEU A 113 1.86 2.37 19.06
N ASN A 114 0.93 2.14 19.99
CA ASN A 114 0.19 0.87 20.07
C ASN A 114 -0.71 0.61 18.87
N VAL A 115 -1.23 1.68 18.24
CA VAL A 115 -2.03 1.60 17.02
C VAL A 115 -1.12 1.36 15.81
N LEU A 116 -0.02 2.13 15.72
CA LEU A 116 0.90 2.06 14.58
C LEU A 116 1.62 0.71 14.46
N LYS A 117 1.91 0.05 15.57
CA LYS A 117 2.59 -1.27 15.57
C LYS A 117 1.82 -2.36 14.82
N ASN A 118 0.49 -2.25 14.78
CA ASN A 118 -0.39 -3.22 14.16
C ASN A 118 -0.69 -2.92 12.67
N ILE A 119 -0.09 -1.87 12.11
CA ILE A 119 -0.34 -1.45 10.74
C ILE A 119 0.90 -1.73 9.90
N ASP A 120 0.85 -2.77 9.08
CA ASP A 120 1.97 -3.15 8.21
C ASP A 120 1.86 -2.55 6.80
N ARG A 121 0.67 -2.14 6.40
CA ARG A 121 0.39 -1.51 5.10
C ARG A 121 -0.85 -0.63 5.18
N ILE A 122 -0.99 0.28 4.22
CA ILE A 122 -2.21 1.06 4.00
C ILE A 122 -2.81 0.66 2.66
N ASN A 123 -4.10 0.39 2.63
CA ASN A 123 -4.80 0.07 1.40
C ASN A 123 -5.28 1.34 0.69
N THR A 124 -5.36 1.30 -0.63
CA THR A 124 -6.10 2.30 -1.38
C THR A 124 -7.60 2.05 -1.29
N LYS A 125 -8.42 3.05 -1.59
CA LYS A 125 -9.83 2.82 -1.91
C LYS A 125 -9.93 1.89 -3.12
N PRO A 126 -11.05 1.14 -3.28
CA PRO A 126 -11.19 0.21 -4.39
C PRO A 126 -11.18 0.91 -5.76
N LEU A 127 -10.29 0.48 -6.65
CA LEU A 127 -10.23 0.88 -8.05
C LEU A 127 -10.92 -0.18 -8.92
N LYS A 128 -12.06 0.18 -9.51
CA LYS A 128 -12.81 -0.73 -10.39
C LYS A 128 -12.81 -0.18 -11.80
N ILE A 129 -12.26 -0.92 -12.76
CA ILE A 129 -12.20 -0.53 -14.17
C ILE A 129 -12.59 -1.74 -15.01
N SER A 130 -13.44 -1.54 -16.00
CA SER A 130 -13.87 -2.58 -16.94
C SER A 130 -13.55 -2.18 -18.37
N ASP A 131 -13.36 -3.20 -19.23
CA ASP A 131 -13.09 -3.03 -20.68
C ASP A 131 -11.87 -2.13 -20.98
N LEU A 132 -10.80 -2.27 -20.17
CA LEU A 132 -9.59 -1.48 -20.30
C LEU A 132 -8.78 -1.87 -21.54
N GLY A 133 -8.52 -0.90 -22.43
CA GLY A 133 -7.75 -1.09 -23.67
C GLY A 133 -6.73 0.01 -23.96
N VAL A 134 -6.45 0.86 -22.96
CA VAL A 134 -5.46 1.95 -23.05
C VAL A 134 -4.78 2.13 -21.71
N ASP A 135 -3.61 2.76 -21.72
CA ASP A 135 -2.92 3.13 -20.49
C ASP A 135 -3.80 4.02 -19.63
N ILE A 136 -3.71 3.82 -18.32
CA ILE A 136 -4.44 4.66 -17.37
C ILE A 136 -3.49 5.28 -16.36
N GLN A 137 -3.86 6.47 -15.94
CA GLN A 137 -3.26 7.16 -14.81
C GLN A 137 -4.31 7.99 -14.09
N GLY A 138 -4.11 8.19 -12.81
CA GLY A 138 -5.04 8.99 -12.01
C GLY A 138 -4.60 9.10 -10.57
N VAL A 139 -5.50 9.61 -9.75
CA VAL A 139 -5.31 9.76 -8.30
C VAL A 139 -6.31 8.88 -7.58
N ILE A 140 -5.85 8.13 -6.58
CA ILE A 140 -6.69 7.29 -5.75
C ILE A 140 -6.49 7.62 -4.28
N GLY A 141 -7.59 7.76 -3.54
CA GLY A 141 -7.56 7.99 -2.10
C GLY A 141 -7.09 6.76 -1.33
N LEU A 142 -6.50 7.00 -0.17
CA LEU A 142 -6.18 5.94 0.79
C LEU A 142 -7.41 5.59 1.64
N GLU A 143 -7.48 4.34 2.10
CA GLU A 143 -8.48 3.90 3.05
C GLU A 143 -8.17 4.50 4.43
N PRO A 144 -9.09 5.26 5.04
CA PRO A 144 -8.83 5.87 6.34
C PRO A 144 -8.75 4.81 7.44
N VAL A 145 -7.76 4.97 8.33
CA VAL A 145 -7.60 4.14 9.52
C VAL A 145 -7.93 4.96 10.75
N SER A 146 -8.78 4.43 11.64
CA SER A 146 -9.19 5.13 12.86
C SER A 146 -7.98 5.49 13.73
N LYS A 147 -7.96 6.74 14.24
CA LYS A 147 -6.89 7.30 15.08
C LYS A 147 -5.52 7.41 14.40
N VAL A 148 -5.47 7.30 13.08
CA VAL A 148 -4.25 7.44 12.29
C VAL A 148 -4.39 8.58 11.30
N ARG A 149 -3.35 9.40 11.19
CA ARG A 149 -3.23 10.44 10.16
C ARG A 149 -2.17 10.02 9.17
N PHE A 150 -2.32 10.39 7.92
CA PHE A 150 -1.40 10.10 6.84
C PHE A 150 -0.63 11.35 6.42
N SER A 151 0.58 11.16 5.89
CA SER A 151 1.35 12.26 5.26
C SER A 151 0.68 12.76 3.97
N THR A 152 -0.10 11.91 3.31
CA THR A 152 -0.96 12.24 2.17
C THR A 152 -2.20 11.37 2.19
N ASP A 153 -3.34 11.91 1.76
CA ASP A 153 -4.62 11.17 1.74
C ASP A 153 -4.86 10.44 0.42
N ALA A 154 -3.99 10.64 -0.56
CA ALA A 154 -4.11 10.04 -1.89
C ALA A 154 -2.72 9.80 -2.51
N VAL A 155 -2.68 8.87 -3.47
CA VAL A 155 -1.50 8.54 -4.26
C VAL A 155 -1.87 8.54 -5.75
N ASN A 156 -0.88 8.81 -6.61
CA ASN A 156 -1.04 8.64 -8.05
C ASN A 156 -0.93 7.16 -8.39
N TYR A 157 -1.73 6.71 -9.33
CA TYR A 157 -1.59 5.38 -9.91
C TYR A 157 -1.36 5.47 -11.42
N SER A 158 -0.65 4.49 -11.96
CA SER A 158 -0.51 4.29 -13.40
C SER A 158 -0.45 2.79 -13.72
N LEU A 159 -1.04 2.42 -14.85
CA LEU A 159 -1.00 1.07 -15.38
C LEU A 159 -0.80 1.15 -16.88
N ASP A 160 0.26 0.52 -17.35
CA ASP A 160 0.58 0.41 -18.76
C ASP A 160 -0.23 -0.77 -19.34
N VAL A 161 -0.91 -0.55 -20.45
CA VAL A 161 -1.79 -1.53 -21.11
C VAL A 161 -1.37 -1.71 -22.56
N THR A 162 -1.28 -2.93 -22.99
CA THR A 162 -0.92 -3.22 -24.37
C THR A 162 -1.85 -4.23 -25.00
N ARG A 163 -1.95 -4.16 -26.33
CA ARG A 163 -2.53 -5.26 -27.11
C ARG A 163 -1.54 -6.42 -27.15
N PHE A 164 -2.03 -7.64 -27.02
CA PHE A 164 -1.19 -8.84 -27.14
C PHE A 164 -1.68 -9.75 -28.26
N VAL A 165 -0.76 -10.57 -28.74
CA VAL A 165 -1.01 -11.73 -29.59
C VAL A 165 -0.54 -12.98 -28.86
N GLU A 166 -1.19 -14.09 -29.09
CA GLU A 166 -0.82 -15.40 -28.56
C GLU A 166 -0.10 -16.21 -29.63
N ILE A 167 1.13 -16.65 -29.31
CA ILE A 167 1.95 -17.49 -30.18
C ILE A 167 2.06 -18.85 -29.48
N ARG A 168 1.73 -19.91 -30.20
CA ARG A 168 1.90 -21.29 -29.77
C ARG A 168 3.06 -21.91 -30.48
N THR A 169 4.02 -22.44 -29.75
CA THR A 169 5.22 -23.04 -30.28
C THR A 169 5.64 -24.26 -29.46
N GLU A 170 6.40 -25.16 -30.06
CA GLU A 170 6.99 -26.28 -29.36
C GLU A 170 8.45 -25.97 -29.01
N VAL A 171 8.78 -25.97 -27.73
CA VAL A 171 10.10 -25.60 -27.23
C VAL A 171 10.79 -26.82 -26.62
N LYS A 172 12.07 -27.01 -26.98
CA LYS A 172 12.90 -28.07 -26.40
C LYS A 172 13.28 -27.70 -24.97
N VAL A 173 13.19 -28.68 -24.07
CA VAL A 173 13.59 -28.54 -22.67
C VAL A 173 15.02 -29.02 -22.50
N GLY A 174 15.89 -28.14 -21.99
CA GLY A 174 17.27 -28.47 -21.64
C GLY A 174 17.38 -29.03 -20.22
N VAL A 175 18.60 -29.34 -19.81
CA VAL A 175 18.93 -29.76 -18.43
C VAL A 175 20.01 -28.86 -17.89
N ARG A 176 19.95 -28.58 -16.57
CA ARG A 176 20.96 -27.77 -15.87
C ARG A 176 21.43 -28.47 -14.59
N ASN A 177 22.64 -28.14 -14.17
CA ASN A 177 23.25 -28.61 -12.92
C ASN A 177 23.37 -30.12 -12.78
N VAL A 178 23.42 -30.87 -13.92
CA VAL A 178 23.60 -32.34 -13.91
C VAL A 178 25.05 -32.66 -13.59
N PRO A 179 25.34 -33.53 -12.60
CA PRO A 179 26.69 -34.01 -12.29
C PRO A 179 27.37 -34.63 -13.51
N SER A 180 28.69 -34.53 -13.61
CA SER A 180 29.46 -34.98 -14.79
C SER A 180 29.44 -36.52 -15.00
N ASP A 181 29.19 -37.29 -13.94
CA ASP A 181 29.06 -38.73 -13.93
C ASP A 181 27.64 -39.23 -14.24
N LYS A 182 26.69 -38.32 -14.47
CA LYS A 182 25.28 -38.62 -14.72
C LYS A 182 24.77 -38.03 -16.01
N GLU A 183 23.74 -38.65 -16.52
CA GLU A 183 22.95 -38.17 -17.65
C GLU A 183 21.49 -38.08 -17.26
N MET A 184 20.86 -36.92 -17.52
CA MET A 184 19.45 -36.69 -17.23
C MET A 184 18.65 -36.71 -18.51
N VAL A 185 17.70 -37.61 -18.64
CA VAL A 185 16.76 -37.74 -19.75
C VAL A 185 15.41 -37.19 -19.33
N ILE A 186 14.81 -36.35 -20.19
CA ILE A 186 13.52 -35.69 -19.97
C ILE A 186 12.47 -36.25 -20.91
N ILE A 187 11.29 -36.56 -20.39
CA ILE A 187 10.16 -37.10 -21.17
C ILE A 187 8.88 -36.30 -20.82
N PRO A 188 8.25 -35.62 -21.78
CA PRO A 188 8.70 -35.35 -23.13
C PRO A 188 9.89 -34.39 -23.16
N SER A 189 10.75 -34.50 -24.19
CA SER A 189 11.91 -33.60 -24.40
C SER A 189 11.54 -32.22 -24.96
N LYS A 190 10.28 -32.03 -25.33
CA LYS A 190 9.70 -30.79 -25.84
C LYS A 190 8.34 -30.58 -25.19
N VAL A 191 7.99 -29.31 -24.94
CA VAL A 191 6.70 -28.91 -24.41
C VAL A 191 6.06 -27.85 -25.29
N GLN A 192 4.73 -27.80 -25.29
CA GLN A 192 3.98 -26.73 -25.93
C GLN A 192 4.08 -25.48 -25.05
N ALA A 193 4.48 -24.35 -25.65
CA ALA A 193 4.50 -23.04 -25.01
C ALA A 193 3.48 -22.12 -25.67
N SER A 194 2.57 -21.56 -24.89
CA SER A 194 1.66 -20.50 -25.31
C SER A 194 2.20 -19.18 -24.78
N LEU A 195 2.71 -18.32 -25.65
CA LEU A 195 3.34 -17.04 -25.33
C LEU A 195 2.34 -15.92 -25.57
N LYS A 196 2.09 -15.08 -24.57
CA LYS A 196 1.43 -13.79 -24.76
C LYS A 196 2.50 -12.74 -25.05
N CYS A 197 2.51 -12.25 -26.28
CA CYS A 197 3.51 -11.30 -26.76
C CYS A 197 2.89 -9.93 -26.99
N GLN A 198 3.61 -8.88 -26.64
CA GLN A 198 3.20 -7.50 -26.88
C GLN A 198 3.09 -7.23 -28.39
N PHE A 199 2.03 -6.53 -28.82
CA PHE A 199 1.87 -6.12 -30.20
C PHE A 199 2.25 -4.64 -30.37
N PRO A 200 2.99 -4.27 -31.44
CA PRO A 200 3.57 -5.13 -32.48
C PRO A 200 4.69 -6.03 -31.97
N LEU A 201 4.80 -7.23 -32.55
CA LEU A 201 5.86 -8.19 -32.21
C LEU A 201 7.25 -7.58 -32.44
N LYS A 202 8.14 -7.78 -31.48
CA LYS A 202 9.56 -7.44 -31.59
C LYS A 202 10.38 -8.73 -31.68
N GLY A 203 10.97 -8.97 -32.84
CA GLY A 203 11.78 -10.17 -33.08
C GLY A 203 10.96 -11.46 -33.17
N GLU A 204 11.59 -12.57 -32.82
CA GLU A 204 11.04 -13.93 -32.82
C GLU A 204 11.07 -14.47 -31.35
N PRO A 205 10.10 -14.09 -30.55
CA PRO A 205 10.09 -14.41 -29.12
C PRO A 205 10.04 -15.92 -28.82
N GLU A 206 9.48 -16.70 -29.73
CA GLU A 206 9.44 -18.16 -29.68
C GLU A 206 10.82 -18.82 -29.74
N GLN A 207 11.79 -18.21 -30.42
CA GLN A 207 13.17 -18.71 -30.51
C GLN A 207 14.02 -18.27 -29.32
N ALA A 208 13.64 -17.21 -28.66
CA ALA A 208 14.36 -16.66 -27.54
C ALA A 208 13.98 -17.30 -26.19
N LEU A 209 12.91 -18.11 -26.13
CA LEU A 209 12.47 -18.78 -24.92
C LEU A 209 13.34 -20.02 -24.65
N GLU A 210 14.17 -19.95 -23.61
CA GLU A 210 14.98 -21.08 -23.14
C GLU A 210 14.31 -21.76 -21.95
N LEU A 211 13.98 -23.04 -22.12
CA LEU A 211 13.38 -23.88 -21.08
C LEU A 211 14.36 -24.92 -20.57
N PHE A 212 14.32 -25.21 -19.30
CA PHE A 212 15.18 -26.22 -18.68
C PHE A 212 14.51 -26.86 -17.46
N VAL A 213 15.05 -28.03 -17.09
CA VAL A 213 14.83 -28.67 -15.79
C VAL A 213 16.14 -28.63 -15.02
N ASP A 214 16.06 -28.32 -13.74
CA ASP A 214 17.21 -28.30 -12.84
C ASP A 214 17.37 -29.65 -12.14
N TYR A 215 18.59 -30.20 -12.13
CA TYR A 215 18.88 -31.45 -11.42
C TYR A 215 18.60 -31.36 -9.91
N GLN A 216 18.72 -30.17 -9.32
CA GLN A 216 18.39 -29.96 -7.92
C GLN A 216 16.90 -30.19 -7.62
N ASP A 217 16.02 -29.83 -8.55
CA ASP A 217 14.59 -30.12 -8.42
C ASP A 217 14.32 -31.62 -8.45
N PHE A 218 15.10 -32.38 -9.25
CA PHE A 218 15.00 -33.84 -9.29
C PHE A 218 15.43 -34.49 -7.96
N GLU A 219 16.50 -34.02 -7.33
CA GLU A 219 16.96 -34.56 -6.04
C GLU A 219 15.92 -34.34 -4.92
N GLN A 220 15.09 -33.33 -5.03
CA GLN A 220 14.05 -33.00 -4.05
C GLN A 220 12.72 -33.71 -4.29
N THR A 221 12.53 -34.32 -5.47
CA THR A 221 11.26 -34.98 -5.80
C THR A 221 11.31 -36.49 -5.57
N VAL A 222 10.23 -37.05 -5.03
CA VAL A 222 10.06 -38.49 -4.85
C VAL A 222 9.42 -39.12 -6.10
N SER A 223 8.73 -38.34 -6.92
CA SER A 223 7.95 -38.82 -8.06
C SER A 223 8.72 -38.86 -9.38
N GLY A 224 9.94 -38.34 -9.43
CA GLY A 224 10.69 -38.17 -10.68
C GLY A 224 10.12 -37.12 -11.65
N LYS A 225 9.09 -36.39 -11.24
CA LYS A 225 8.50 -35.29 -12.01
C LYS A 225 9.07 -33.97 -11.59
N CYS A 226 9.64 -33.23 -12.55
CA CYS A 226 10.28 -31.94 -12.30
C CYS A 226 9.54 -30.82 -13.04
N PRO A 227 9.44 -29.62 -12.45
CA PRO A 227 8.87 -28.47 -13.13
C PRO A 227 9.80 -28.00 -14.25
N VAL A 228 9.21 -27.59 -15.38
CA VAL A 228 9.93 -26.92 -16.45
C VAL A 228 10.04 -25.44 -16.08
N ARG A 229 11.27 -24.92 -16.07
CA ARG A 229 11.58 -23.52 -15.77
C ARG A 229 12.10 -22.78 -17.00
N SER A 230 12.00 -21.45 -16.99
CA SER A 230 12.66 -20.59 -17.97
C SER A 230 13.80 -19.81 -17.35
N THR A 231 14.75 -19.40 -18.17
CA THR A 231 15.85 -18.48 -17.78
C THR A 231 15.34 -17.07 -17.48
N GLY A 232 14.17 -16.72 -18.03
CA GLY A 232 13.52 -15.43 -17.93
C GLY A 232 12.52 -15.26 -19.07
N LEU A 233 11.84 -14.11 -19.09
CA LEU A 233 10.96 -13.75 -20.19
C LEU A 233 11.77 -13.09 -21.31
N PRO A 234 11.66 -13.56 -22.57
CA PRO A 234 12.23 -12.86 -23.71
C PRO A 234 11.64 -11.46 -23.88
N GLU A 235 12.36 -10.56 -24.56
CA GLU A 235 11.87 -9.21 -24.83
C GLU A 235 10.52 -9.25 -25.57
N GLY A 236 9.55 -8.49 -25.10
CA GLY A 236 8.21 -8.43 -25.68
C GLY A 236 7.29 -9.57 -25.26
N VAL A 237 7.74 -10.57 -24.52
CA VAL A 237 6.88 -11.60 -23.92
C VAL A 237 6.35 -11.10 -22.59
N ILE A 238 5.03 -11.07 -22.44
CA ILE A 238 4.34 -10.63 -21.23
C ILE A 238 4.21 -11.78 -20.23
N SER A 239 3.80 -12.95 -20.73
CA SER A 239 3.67 -14.19 -19.96
C SER A 239 3.72 -15.39 -20.88
N TYR A 240 3.93 -16.57 -20.29
CA TYR A 240 3.85 -17.84 -21.00
C TYR A 240 3.16 -18.90 -20.14
N GLU A 241 2.58 -19.88 -20.83
CA GLU A 241 2.03 -21.10 -20.24
C GLU A 241 2.66 -22.30 -20.91
N LEU A 242 2.95 -23.37 -20.16
CA LEU A 242 3.58 -24.59 -20.64
C LEU A 242 2.66 -25.79 -20.47
N GLU A 243 2.59 -26.63 -21.49
CA GLU A 243 1.85 -27.88 -21.45
C GLU A 243 2.70 -29.04 -22.04
N PRO A 244 3.09 -30.03 -21.22
CA PRO A 244 2.92 -30.11 -19.76
C PRO A 244 3.87 -29.17 -19.00
N PHE A 245 3.46 -28.70 -17.81
CA PHE A 245 4.33 -27.92 -16.90
C PHE A 245 5.35 -28.82 -16.17
N TYR A 246 4.99 -30.07 -15.89
CA TYR A 246 5.87 -31.06 -15.28
C TYR A 246 6.26 -32.12 -16.30
N VAL A 247 7.54 -32.49 -16.32
CA VAL A 247 8.09 -33.54 -17.17
C VAL A 247 8.69 -34.65 -16.32
N GLU A 248 8.71 -35.87 -16.82
CA GLU A 248 9.38 -37.00 -16.16
C GLU A 248 10.88 -36.94 -16.43
N CYS A 249 11.66 -37.16 -15.37
CA CYS A 249 13.10 -37.12 -15.41
C CYS A 249 13.66 -38.50 -15.02
N ILE A 250 14.59 -39.01 -15.81
CA ILE A 250 15.26 -40.28 -15.60
C ILE A 250 16.77 -40.02 -15.53
N ILE A 251 17.43 -40.52 -14.52
CA ILE A 251 18.88 -40.42 -14.37
C ILE A 251 19.52 -41.74 -14.81
N ARG A 252 20.61 -41.65 -15.57
CA ARG A 252 21.50 -42.76 -15.92
C ARG A 252 22.92 -42.42 -15.54
N ASP A 253 23.66 -43.40 -15.04
CA ASP A 253 25.10 -43.27 -14.85
C ASP A 253 25.79 -43.32 -16.24
N ARG A 254 26.82 -42.51 -16.42
CA ARG A 254 27.63 -42.47 -17.62
C ARG A 254 28.71 -43.50 -17.61
#